data_63a8827b0269b9c7e2b92c9c37071b8f
#
_entry.id   63a8827b0269b9c7e2b92c9c37071b8f
#
_cell.length_a   1.000
_cell.length_b   1.000
_cell.length_c   1.000
_cell.angle_alpha   90.00
_cell.angle_beta   90.00
_cell.angle_gamma   90.00
#
_symmetry.space_group_name_H-M   'P 1'
#
loop_
_entity.id
_entity.type
_entity.pdbx_description
1 polymer ?
#
loop_
_entity_poly.entity_id
_entity_poly.type
_entity_poly.pdbx_seq_one_letter_code
_entity_poly.pdbx_strand_id
1 'polypeptide(L)'
;MGSDKTSQTRCRMSEASSGALLSPNNSNNVYSSPSSSHQSNASQETFGSSTGNQSDASQATFVSTISQEKEQLKWDADKELKRTSKMLLKMQKWSLLIGLLTINGVFIWIAFQYPRAYYFTVILLTANTAFQGLMILCICAVAFYTHVLSRLWRKKVARPETSESLVYLLPCYNENMEELTRSLESLVIQKNVDPNPKFILVIVDGNVKGPGMTKTTQEYLLQDILGPGQFQRFHNGYRAHDGLHMPVDIQHGTFKGIPYLFVGKTHNMGKRDSLCFARSFLYHYNRRSEDTETIFNKDLFDYMGTLLLQAGMEKVDLLAGMDADTIFDEMCIHEMLEVLRDDPALAAVCGHVCVDYDGNPWGIWSMYQGFEYSCTQGLRRTFQSTVTGKVSCLPGCCQLIKVCEETFGDLILRERFGYCPKPNDMMTTQIMGIYSEDTAHAVAFFSLFPKTRTAQALRAKAFTIVPQNWKVFLSQRKRWSMGAVSHHFTMAFRPGILWIERLLALVTVATWAITPFTIAAIANVIIAFVKDSNHLWHDAASLGLFALLAIIYVSPFLVLNMFDLMLTNVF
;
A
#
# COMPACT_ATOMS: atom_id res chain seq x y z
N MET A 1 5.34 -39.94 44.30
CA MET A 1 6.76 -40.34 44.13
C MET A 1 7.27 -39.66 42.86
N GLY A 2 8.32 -38.81 43.03
CA GLY A 2 9.19 -38.23 42.02
C GLY A 2 8.57 -37.05 41.24
N SER A 3 8.59 -35.88 41.67
CA SER A 3 9.34 -34.61 41.68
C SER A 3 10.46 -34.55 40.63
N ASP A 4 10.26 -33.66 39.64
CA ASP A 4 11.41 -32.91 39.15
C ASP A 4 11.02 -31.48 38.81
N LYS A 5 11.76 -30.56 39.46
CA LYS A 5 11.72 -29.12 39.32
C LYS A 5 12.76 -28.71 38.28
N THR A 6 12.39 -27.94 37.27
CA THR A 6 13.39 -27.15 36.51
C THR A 6 13.03 -25.68 36.55
N SER A 7 14.02 -24.95 36.97
CA SER A 7 14.12 -23.58 37.36
C SER A 7 13.80 -22.55 36.27
N GLN A 8 12.92 -21.62 36.62
CA GLN A 8 12.80 -20.30 35.94
C GLN A 8 13.99 -19.40 36.33
N THR A 9 14.72 -18.95 35.35
CA THR A 9 15.68 -17.87 35.53
C THR A 9 15.04 -16.56 35.04
N ARG A 10 14.64 -15.76 36.03
CA ARG A 10 14.20 -14.37 35.83
C ARG A 10 15.42 -13.49 35.62
N CYS A 11 15.53 -12.84 34.47
CA CYS A 11 16.41 -11.69 34.30
C CYS A 11 15.63 -10.40 34.57
N ARG A 12 15.96 -9.73 35.67
CA ARG A 12 15.57 -8.36 35.99
C ARG A 12 16.48 -7.43 35.18
N MET A 13 15.90 -6.51 34.40
CA MET A 13 16.60 -5.31 33.97
C MET A 13 16.03 -4.09 34.67
N SER A 14 16.95 -3.32 35.22
CA SER A 14 16.76 -2.14 36.02
C SER A 14 16.35 -0.93 35.16
N GLU A 15 15.45 -0.14 35.75
CA GLU A 15 15.13 1.22 35.33
C GLU A 15 16.36 2.13 35.38
N ALA A 16 16.56 2.91 34.34
CA ALA A 16 17.32 4.16 34.39
C ALA A 16 16.61 5.23 33.56
N SER A 17 16.05 6.15 34.30
CA SER A 17 15.49 7.43 33.82
C SER A 17 16.60 8.33 33.28
N SER A 18 16.40 8.97 32.13
CA SER A 18 16.79 10.37 31.95
C SER A 18 16.10 10.96 30.71
N GLY A 19 15.40 12.04 30.94
CA GLY A 19 14.74 12.82 29.92
C GLY A 19 15.73 13.63 29.10
N ALA A 20 15.40 13.77 27.82
CA ALA A 20 15.90 14.86 26.99
C ALA A 20 14.80 15.26 26.01
N LEU A 21 14.30 16.45 26.22
CA LEU A 21 13.48 17.23 25.28
C LEU A 21 14.31 17.49 24.01
N LEU A 22 13.84 17.03 22.86
CA LEU A 22 14.36 17.47 21.58
C LEU A 22 13.21 18.01 20.73
N SER A 23 13.36 19.30 20.42
CA SER A 23 12.56 20.09 19.50
C SER A 23 12.58 19.54 18.07
N PRO A 24 11.54 19.79 17.25
CA PRO A 24 11.50 19.33 15.88
C PRO A 24 12.38 20.22 14.99
N ASN A 25 13.49 19.72 14.55
CA ASN A 25 14.30 20.36 13.52
C ASN A 25 13.66 20.19 12.16
N ASN A 26 13.24 21.30 11.59
CA ASN A 26 13.00 21.49 10.17
C ASN A 26 14.33 21.36 9.41
N SER A 27 14.55 20.24 8.76
CA SER A 27 15.65 20.11 7.81
C SER A 27 15.21 20.57 6.43
N ASN A 28 15.29 21.85 6.19
CA ASN A 28 15.43 22.41 4.85
C ASN A 28 16.89 22.22 4.43
N ASN A 29 17.20 21.19 3.67
CA ASN A 29 18.48 21.08 3.01
C ASN A 29 18.49 22.00 1.79
N VAL A 30 19.04 23.19 2.00
CA VAL A 30 19.51 24.08 0.95
C VAL A 30 20.92 23.62 0.60
N TYR A 31 21.10 23.07 -0.59
CA TYR A 31 22.42 22.89 -1.17
C TYR A 31 22.93 24.24 -1.67
N SER A 32 23.91 24.77 -0.94
CA SER A 32 24.76 25.87 -1.39
C SER A 32 25.93 25.31 -2.19
N SER A 33 26.06 25.77 -3.44
CA SER A 33 27.21 25.56 -4.29
C SER A 33 28.40 26.41 -3.82
N PRO A 34 29.62 25.91 -3.83
CA PRO A 34 30.79 26.73 -3.68
C PRO A 34 31.23 27.28 -5.05
N SER A 35 31.31 28.60 -5.12
CA SER A 35 32.06 29.32 -6.13
C SER A 35 33.57 29.21 -5.84
N SER A 36 34.36 28.78 -6.80
CA SER A 36 35.80 29.05 -6.80
C SER A 36 36.27 29.42 -8.20
N SER A 37 36.66 30.66 -8.29
CA SER A 37 37.58 31.22 -9.32
C SER A 37 39.00 30.72 -9.06
N HIS A 38 39.76 30.33 -10.07
CA HIS A 38 41.12 30.74 -10.35
C HIS A 38 41.65 30.09 -11.64
N GLN A 39 41.86 30.95 -12.65
CA GLN A 39 43.14 31.30 -13.35
C GLN A 39 44.07 30.15 -13.77
N SER A 40 44.16 30.11 -15.09
CA SER A 40 45.31 29.92 -16.01
C SER A 40 46.65 29.47 -15.44
N ASN A 41 47.23 28.44 -16.02
CA ASN A 41 48.59 28.55 -16.58
C ASN A 41 48.84 27.50 -17.69
N ALA A 42 49.37 28.02 -18.76
CA ALA A 42 49.80 27.27 -19.93
C ALA A 42 51.22 26.70 -19.68
N SER A 43 51.46 25.48 -20.10
CA SER A 43 52.78 25.03 -20.57
C SER A 43 52.59 23.95 -21.63
N GLN A 44 53.11 24.27 -22.80
CA GLN A 44 53.33 23.37 -23.93
C GLN A 44 54.41 22.35 -23.56
N GLU A 45 54.21 21.11 -23.90
CA GLU A 45 55.27 20.21 -24.37
C GLU A 45 54.72 19.16 -25.34
N THR A 46 55.52 18.90 -26.34
CA THR A 46 55.26 18.26 -27.61
C THR A 46 55.58 16.74 -27.60
N PHE A 47 54.96 16.06 -28.58
CA PHE A 47 55.33 14.81 -29.27
C PHE A 47 55.00 13.47 -28.64
N GLY A 48 54.19 12.75 -29.42
CA GLY A 48 54.08 11.27 -29.37
C GLY A 48 52.87 10.75 -30.11
N SER A 49 52.98 10.51 -31.42
CA SER A 49 51.94 9.91 -32.26
C SER A 49 51.66 8.47 -31.89
N SER A 50 50.41 8.13 -31.59
CA SER A 50 49.86 6.80 -31.84
C SER A 50 48.38 6.99 -32.19
N THR A 51 48.09 6.79 -33.47
CA THR A 51 46.77 6.78 -34.09
C THR A 51 46.01 5.52 -33.73
N GLY A 52 44.78 5.64 -33.32
CA GLY A 52 43.79 4.55 -33.31
C GLY A 52 42.99 4.45 -32.00
N ASN A 53 41.68 4.72 -32.05
CA ASN A 53 40.64 4.45 -31.07
C ASN A 53 40.34 5.48 -29.94
N GLN A 54 40.71 6.74 -30.07
CA GLN A 54 40.28 7.78 -29.11
C GLN A 54 39.08 8.64 -29.58
N SER A 55 38.64 8.54 -30.82
CA SER A 55 37.57 9.38 -31.37
C SER A 55 36.16 8.93 -30.89
N ASP A 56 35.93 7.64 -30.72
CA ASP A 56 34.58 7.13 -30.39
C ASP A 56 34.25 7.28 -28.91
N ALA A 57 35.23 7.11 -28.02
CA ALA A 57 35.04 7.33 -26.60
C ALA A 57 34.82 8.81 -26.25
N SER A 58 35.49 9.73 -26.94
CA SER A 58 35.32 11.17 -26.71
C SER A 58 33.99 11.70 -27.28
N GLN A 59 33.50 11.15 -28.40
CA GLN A 59 32.18 11.49 -28.94
C GLN A 59 31.07 10.94 -28.06
N ALA A 60 31.17 9.72 -27.54
CA ALA A 60 30.19 9.14 -26.62
C ALA A 60 30.11 9.93 -25.31
N THR A 61 31.26 10.35 -24.76
CA THR A 61 31.31 11.19 -23.56
C THR A 61 30.73 12.58 -23.82
N PHE A 62 31.00 13.18 -24.97
CA PHE A 62 30.47 14.49 -25.36
C PHE A 62 28.96 14.48 -25.58
N VAL A 63 28.42 13.44 -26.23
CA VAL A 63 26.97 13.25 -26.42
C VAL A 63 26.27 13.00 -25.10
N SER A 64 26.87 12.21 -24.19
CA SER A 64 26.32 11.99 -22.85
C SER A 64 26.31 13.27 -22.00
N THR A 65 27.32 14.12 -22.13
CA THR A 65 27.39 15.42 -21.41
C THR A 65 26.33 16.39 -21.92
N ILE A 66 26.12 16.47 -23.26
CA ILE A 66 25.07 17.33 -23.84
C ILE A 66 23.66 16.85 -23.46
N SER A 67 23.43 15.53 -23.39
CA SER A 67 22.14 14.99 -22.92
C SER A 67 21.91 15.27 -21.44
N GLN A 68 22.93 15.17 -20.60
CA GLN A 68 22.86 15.51 -19.18
C GLN A 68 22.61 17.02 -18.96
N GLU A 69 23.26 17.90 -19.74
CA GLU A 69 23.01 19.34 -19.69
C GLU A 69 21.58 19.71 -20.13
N LYS A 70 21.05 19.07 -21.17
CA LYS A 70 19.66 19.25 -21.59
C LYS A 70 18.65 18.74 -20.56
N GLU A 71 18.93 17.64 -19.90
CA GLU A 71 18.09 17.12 -18.80
C GLU A 71 18.17 18.02 -17.56
N GLN A 72 19.36 18.56 -17.25
CA GLN A 72 19.56 19.50 -16.16
C GLN A 72 18.81 20.82 -16.42
N LEU A 73 18.89 21.35 -17.65
CA LEU A 73 18.14 22.54 -18.08
C LEU A 73 16.62 22.33 -18.01
N LYS A 74 16.14 21.14 -18.35
CA LYS A 74 14.73 20.76 -18.22
C LYS A 74 14.31 20.67 -16.74
N TRP A 75 15.17 20.14 -15.89
CA TRP A 75 14.98 20.08 -14.45
C TRP A 75 14.93 21.46 -13.80
N ASP A 76 15.77 22.39 -14.23
CA ASP A 76 15.82 23.77 -13.73
C ASP A 76 14.61 24.59 -14.20
N ALA A 77 14.13 24.38 -15.41
CA ALA A 77 12.89 24.96 -15.91
C ALA A 77 11.66 24.44 -15.14
N ASP A 78 11.63 23.15 -14.81
CA ASP A 78 10.60 22.55 -13.96
C ASP A 78 10.66 23.06 -12.50
N LYS A 79 11.83 23.47 -12.02
CA LYS A 79 11.99 24.08 -10.69
C LYS A 79 11.37 25.48 -10.60
N GLU A 80 11.39 26.24 -11.66
CA GLU A 80 10.76 27.57 -11.73
C GLU A 80 9.22 27.46 -11.78
N LEU A 81 8.69 26.49 -12.51
CA LEU A 81 7.27 26.11 -12.50
C LEU A 81 6.79 25.68 -11.10
N LYS A 82 7.65 25.09 -10.26
CA LYS A 82 7.31 24.68 -8.87
C LYS A 82 6.94 25.85 -7.94
N ARG A 83 7.38 27.07 -8.21
CA ARG A 83 7.03 28.24 -7.37
C ARG A 83 5.58 28.68 -7.55
N THR A 84 5.09 28.75 -8.78
CA THR A 84 3.70 29.14 -9.10
C THR A 84 2.70 28.09 -8.64
N SER A 85 3.06 26.82 -8.70
CA SER A 85 2.19 25.72 -8.28
C SER A 85 2.00 25.62 -6.77
N LYS A 86 3.00 25.99 -5.95
CA LYS A 86 2.86 26.03 -4.49
C LYS A 86 1.77 27.00 -4.03
N MET A 87 1.59 28.11 -4.73
CA MET A 87 0.53 29.07 -4.44
C MET A 87 -0.86 28.50 -4.79
N LEU A 88 -0.98 27.90 -5.99
CA LEU A 88 -2.22 27.26 -6.44
C LEU A 88 -2.65 26.13 -5.48
N LEU A 89 -1.71 25.26 -5.07
CA LEU A 89 -1.97 24.22 -4.09
C LEU A 89 -2.40 24.76 -2.73
N LYS A 90 -1.78 25.85 -2.26
CA LYS A 90 -2.22 26.54 -1.03
C LYS A 90 -3.64 27.07 -1.18
N MET A 91 -3.96 27.69 -2.30
CA MET A 91 -5.32 28.19 -2.57
C MET A 91 -6.35 27.05 -2.57
N GLN A 92 -6.09 25.95 -3.27
CA GLN A 92 -6.97 24.78 -3.31
C GLN A 92 -7.14 24.17 -1.92
N LYS A 93 -6.06 24.06 -1.13
CA LYS A 93 -6.10 23.57 0.26
C LYS A 93 -6.95 24.46 1.16
N TRP A 94 -6.78 25.78 1.08
CA TRP A 94 -7.57 26.73 1.88
C TRP A 94 -9.02 26.76 1.42
N SER A 95 -9.31 26.72 0.12
CA SER A 95 -10.68 26.65 -0.39
C SER A 95 -11.39 25.38 0.10
N LEU A 96 -10.73 24.24 0.07
CA LEU A 96 -11.29 23.00 0.62
C LEU A 96 -11.54 23.11 2.13
N LEU A 97 -10.57 23.63 2.88
CA LEU A 97 -10.70 23.80 4.33
C LEU A 97 -11.86 24.75 4.69
N ILE A 98 -11.94 25.92 4.04
CA ILE A 98 -13.01 26.88 4.25
C ILE A 98 -14.36 26.26 3.88
N GLY A 99 -14.45 25.56 2.75
CA GLY A 99 -15.67 24.87 2.33
C GLY A 99 -16.12 23.81 3.36
N LEU A 100 -15.20 22.99 3.87
CA LEU A 100 -15.50 22.00 4.91
C LEU A 100 -15.94 22.65 6.21
N LEU A 101 -15.25 23.71 6.65
CA LEU A 101 -15.63 24.45 7.87
C LEU A 101 -16.99 25.12 7.71
N THR A 102 -17.29 25.69 6.54
CA THR A 102 -18.59 26.30 6.26
C THR A 102 -19.71 25.27 6.30
N ILE A 103 -19.56 24.15 5.60
CA ILE A 103 -20.58 23.08 5.58
C ILE A 103 -20.82 22.57 7.01
N ASN A 104 -19.76 22.22 7.74
CA ASN A 104 -19.91 21.73 9.12
C ASN A 104 -20.47 22.80 10.06
N GLY A 105 -20.04 24.06 9.92
CA GLY A 105 -20.58 25.19 10.71
C GLY A 105 -22.07 25.42 10.49
N VAL A 106 -22.53 25.34 9.23
CA VAL A 106 -23.95 25.42 8.89
C VAL A 106 -24.75 24.28 9.52
N PHE A 107 -24.25 23.03 9.42
CA PHE A 107 -24.92 21.87 10.03
C PHE A 107 -24.96 21.98 11.56
N ILE A 108 -23.88 22.42 12.21
CA ILE A 108 -23.83 22.67 13.65
C ILE A 108 -24.83 23.77 14.03
N TRP A 109 -24.81 24.87 13.29
CA TRP A 109 -25.73 25.99 13.55
C TRP A 109 -27.22 25.57 13.43
N ILE A 110 -27.58 24.82 12.37
CA ILE A 110 -28.93 24.27 12.19
C ILE A 110 -29.31 23.35 13.36
N ALA A 111 -28.40 22.47 13.78
CA ALA A 111 -28.64 21.56 14.90
C ALA A 111 -28.92 22.29 16.23
N PHE A 112 -28.27 23.44 16.46
CA PHE A 112 -28.49 24.26 17.66
C PHE A 112 -29.74 25.12 17.59
N GLN A 113 -30.08 25.68 16.42
CA GLN A 113 -31.23 26.58 16.28
C GLN A 113 -32.57 25.83 16.22
N TYR A 114 -32.58 24.63 15.69
CA TYR A 114 -33.80 23.85 15.46
C TYR A 114 -33.76 22.54 16.24
N PRO A 115 -34.39 22.43 17.42
CA PRO A 115 -34.40 21.20 18.21
C PRO A 115 -34.93 19.98 17.44
N ARG A 116 -35.85 20.19 16.49
CA ARG A 116 -36.34 19.11 15.59
C ARG A 116 -35.30 18.64 14.55
N ALA A 117 -34.28 19.44 14.27
CA ALA A 117 -33.15 19.02 13.41
C ALA A 117 -32.30 17.91 14.06
N TYR A 118 -32.52 17.66 15.36
CA TYR A 118 -31.95 16.50 16.06
C TYR A 118 -32.26 15.16 15.35
N TYR A 119 -33.48 14.97 14.88
CA TYR A 119 -33.87 13.77 14.12
C TYR A 119 -33.11 13.66 12.81
N PHE A 120 -32.83 14.78 12.13
CA PHE A 120 -32.01 14.78 10.92
C PHE A 120 -30.55 14.43 11.23
N THR A 121 -30.02 14.92 12.35
CA THR A 121 -28.69 14.56 12.85
C THR A 121 -28.56 13.05 13.11
N VAL A 122 -29.59 12.46 13.74
CA VAL A 122 -29.66 11.01 13.98
C VAL A 122 -29.60 10.23 12.67
N ILE A 123 -30.37 10.65 11.67
CA ILE A 123 -30.35 9.99 10.35
C ILE A 123 -28.94 10.05 9.73
N LEU A 124 -28.27 11.20 9.80
CA LEU A 124 -26.89 11.34 9.30
C LEU A 124 -25.88 10.47 10.06
N LEU A 125 -26.00 10.41 11.39
CA LEU A 125 -25.14 9.57 12.24
C LEU A 125 -25.36 8.08 11.99
N THR A 126 -26.63 7.67 11.80
CA THR A 126 -26.99 6.26 11.60
C THR A 126 -26.81 5.81 10.15
N ALA A 127 -26.78 6.72 9.18
CA ALA A 127 -26.68 6.39 7.75
C ALA A 127 -25.47 5.48 7.43
N ASN A 128 -24.30 5.81 7.98
CA ASN A 128 -23.10 5.00 7.76
C ASN A 128 -23.25 3.57 8.31
N THR A 129 -23.88 3.43 9.47
CA THR A 129 -24.11 2.14 10.12
C THR A 129 -25.23 1.34 9.47
N ALA A 130 -26.31 2.01 9.06
CA ALA A 130 -27.36 1.39 8.24
C ALA A 130 -26.75 0.83 6.95
N PHE A 131 -25.81 1.55 6.37
CA PHE A 131 -25.10 1.13 5.19
C PHE A 131 -24.19 -0.08 5.44
N GLN A 132 -23.49 -0.13 6.57
CA GLN A 132 -22.71 -1.32 6.98
C GLN A 132 -23.64 -2.52 7.22
N GLY A 133 -24.77 -2.31 7.88
CA GLY A 133 -25.80 -3.34 8.06
C GLY A 133 -26.34 -3.88 6.73
N LEU A 134 -26.58 -3.00 5.76
CA LEU A 134 -26.98 -3.40 4.42
C LEU A 134 -25.89 -4.24 3.72
N MET A 135 -24.62 -3.85 3.84
CA MET A 135 -23.51 -4.65 3.31
C MET A 135 -23.49 -6.07 3.92
N ILE A 136 -23.67 -6.19 5.24
CA ILE A 136 -23.74 -7.49 5.91
C ILE A 136 -24.90 -8.32 5.39
N LEU A 137 -26.09 -7.72 5.26
CA LEU A 137 -27.27 -8.41 4.72
C LEU A 137 -27.04 -8.90 3.28
N CYS A 138 -26.40 -8.08 2.43
CA CYS A 138 -26.04 -8.47 1.07
C CYS A 138 -25.04 -9.63 1.05
N ILE A 139 -24.01 -9.59 1.91
CA ILE A 139 -23.04 -10.69 2.05
C ILE A 139 -23.76 -11.97 2.46
N CYS A 140 -24.60 -11.92 3.50
CA CYS A 140 -25.35 -13.06 3.98
C CYS A 140 -26.28 -13.63 2.90
N ALA A 141 -26.99 -12.77 2.15
CA ALA A 141 -27.88 -13.19 1.07
C ALA A 141 -27.11 -13.89 -0.07
N VAL A 142 -25.97 -13.34 -0.48
CA VAL A 142 -25.13 -13.95 -1.52
C VAL A 142 -24.51 -15.25 -1.00
N ALA A 143 -24.01 -15.28 0.23
CA ALA A 143 -23.46 -16.49 0.84
C ALA A 143 -24.52 -17.59 0.94
N PHE A 144 -25.75 -17.27 1.38
CA PHE A 144 -26.87 -18.20 1.40
C PHE A 144 -27.19 -18.74 0.00
N TYR A 145 -27.28 -17.85 -0.98
CA TYR A 145 -27.52 -18.25 -2.37
C TYR A 145 -26.42 -19.19 -2.89
N THR A 146 -25.16 -18.82 -2.70
CA THR A 146 -24.01 -19.58 -3.23
C THR A 146 -23.79 -20.89 -2.50
N HIS A 147 -23.95 -20.94 -1.19
CA HIS A 147 -23.66 -22.14 -0.40
C HIS A 147 -24.84 -23.08 -0.21
N VAL A 148 -26.06 -22.56 -0.20
CA VAL A 148 -27.25 -23.38 0.00
C VAL A 148 -27.93 -23.68 -1.32
N LEU A 149 -28.36 -22.66 -2.05
CA LEU A 149 -29.16 -22.86 -3.27
C LEU A 149 -28.33 -23.38 -4.45
N SER A 150 -27.11 -22.85 -4.65
CA SER A 150 -26.28 -23.26 -5.78
C SER A 150 -25.70 -24.67 -5.63
N ARG A 151 -25.51 -25.18 -4.41
CA ARG A 151 -25.07 -26.57 -4.17
C ARG A 151 -26.07 -27.60 -4.75
N LEU A 152 -27.33 -27.24 -4.81
CA LEU A 152 -28.37 -28.08 -5.39
C LEU A 152 -28.26 -28.20 -6.92
N TRP A 153 -27.56 -27.27 -7.58
CA TRP A 153 -27.53 -27.11 -9.03
C TRP A 153 -26.13 -27.12 -9.66
N ARG A 154 -25.05 -27.01 -8.88
CA ARG A 154 -23.68 -26.96 -9.42
C ARG A 154 -23.14 -28.35 -9.75
N LYS A 155 -22.76 -28.56 -11.00
CA LYS A 155 -21.82 -29.61 -11.40
C LYS A 155 -20.41 -29.17 -10.91
N LYS A 156 -19.68 -30.06 -10.20
CA LYS A 156 -18.26 -29.86 -9.90
C LYS A 156 -17.51 -29.79 -11.24
N VAL A 157 -16.99 -28.62 -11.57
CA VAL A 157 -16.03 -28.48 -12.66
C VAL A 157 -14.68 -28.96 -12.14
N ALA A 158 -14.04 -29.90 -12.85
CA ALA A 158 -12.69 -30.33 -12.52
C ALA A 158 -11.75 -29.12 -12.64
N ARG A 159 -10.98 -28.87 -11.59
CA ARG A 159 -9.96 -27.80 -11.58
C ARG A 159 -8.78 -28.28 -12.42
N PRO A 160 -8.23 -27.44 -13.31
CA PRO A 160 -6.97 -27.75 -13.94
C PRO A 160 -5.87 -27.78 -12.87
N GLU A 161 -5.04 -28.82 -12.85
CA GLU A 161 -3.77 -28.84 -12.12
C GLU A 161 -2.80 -27.93 -12.85
N THR A 162 -2.75 -26.66 -12.45
CA THR A 162 -1.82 -25.67 -13.00
C THR A 162 -0.77 -25.35 -11.95
N SER A 163 0.48 -25.34 -12.38
CA SER A 163 1.63 -24.94 -11.58
C SER A 163 2.05 -23.54 -12.04
N GLU A 164 1.39 -22.52 -11.50
CA GLU A 164 1.70 -21.13 -11.80
C GLU A 164 3.05 -20.73 -11.20
N SER A 165 3.84 -19.96 -11.95
CA SER A 165 5.09 -19.39 -11.48
C SER A 165 4.83 -18.15 -10.62
N LEU A 166 5.49 -18.08 -9.45
CA LEU A 166 5.25 -17.09 -8.40
C LEU A 166 6.49 -16.22 -8.18
N VAL A 167 6.33 -14.91 -8.31
CA VAL A 167 7.33 -13.94 -7.83
C VAL A 167 6.82 -13.28 -6.57
N TYR A 168 7.58 -13.41 -5.47
CA TYR A 168 7.33 -12.73 -4.20
C TYR A 168 8.01 -11.37 -4.23
N LEU A 169 7.26 -10.29 -4.14
CA LEU A 169 7.78 -8.93 -4.13
C LEU A 169 7.80 -8.36 -2.71
N LEU A 170 8.97 -7.99 -2.26
CA LEU A 170 9.22 -7.37 -0.96
C LEU A 170 9.85 -5.97 -1.16
N PRO A 171 9.06 -4.90 -1.23
CA PRO A 171 9.58 -3.54 -1.24
C PRO A 171 9.98 -3.13 0.18
N CYS A 172 11.24 -2.71 0.36
CA CYS A 172 11.83 -2.30 1.63
C CYS A 172 12.26 -0.84 1.60
N TYR A 173 12.30 -0.19 2.77
CA TYR A 173 12.72 1.21 2.91
C TYR A 173 13.58 1.46 4.16
N ASN A 174 13.00 1.29 5.35
CA ASN A 174 13.65 1.60 6.63
C ASN A 174 13.32 0.59 7.73
N GLU A 175 13.03 -0.64 7.34
CA GLU A 175 12.71 -1.75 8.23
C GLU A 175 13.98 -2.28 8.89
N ASN A 176 13.82 -2.75 10.12
CA ASN A 176 14.90 -3.32 10.91
C ASN A 176 15.16 -4.80 10.56
N MET A 177 16.23 -5.35 11.13
CA MET A 177 16.65 -6.73 10.87
C MET A 177 15.59 -7.77 11.25
N GLU A 178 14.88 -7.56 12.37
CA GLU A 178 13.88 -8.50 12.87
C GLU A 178 12.65 -8.53 11.96
N GLU A 179 12.13 -7.37 11.57
CA GLU A 179 11.01 -7.23 10.63
C GLU A 179 11.32 -7.90 9.31
N LEU A 180 12.47 -7.59 8.70
CA LEU A 180 12.91 -8.18 7.43
C LEU A 180 13.06 -9.71 7.51
N THR A 181 13.65 -10.21 8.59
CA THR A 181 13.87 -11.65 8.77
C THR A 181 12.54 -12.39 8.90
N ARG A 182 11.64 -11.91 9.76
CA ARG A 182 10.30 -12.50 9.95
C ARG A 182 9.49 -12.52 8.66
N SER A 183 9.54 -11.43 7.90
CA SER A 183 8.84 -11.31 6.62
C SER A 183 9.39 -12.31 5.59
N LEU A 184 10.70 -12.34 5.37
CA LEU A 184 11.32 -13.27 4.41
C LEU A 184 11.14 -14.74 4.81
N GLU A 185 11.23 -15.06 6.09
CA GLU A 185 10.99 -16.42 6.59
C GLU A 185 9.55 -16.86 6.36
N SER A 186 8.58 -15.96 6.52
CA SER A 186 7.18 -16.27 6.28
C SER A 186 6.88 -16.63 4.81
N LEU A 187 7.69 -16.15 3.86
CA LEU A 187 7.59 -16.55 2.44
C LEU A 187 8.14 -17.96 2.19
N VAL A 188 9.14 -18.36 2.97
CA VAL A 188 9.77 -19.69 2.81
C VAL A 188 8.87 -20.82 3.35
N ILE A 189 8.16 -20.58 4.45
CA ILE A 189 7.35 -21.59 5.14
C ILE A 189 5.98 -21.85 4.49
N GLN A 190 5.67 -21.21 3.35
CA GLN A 190 4.38 -21.38 2.68
C GLN A 190 4.14 -22.82 2.26
N LYS A 191 3.01 -23.39 2.71
CA LYS A 191 2.60 -24.78 2.45
C LYS A 191 1.75 -24.91 1.19
N ASN A 192 1.74 -26.11 0.62
CA ASN A 192 0.93 -26.48 -0.57
C ASN A 192 1.23 -25.65 -1.84
N VAL A 193 2.41 -25.05 -1.89
CA VAL A 193 2.90 -24.30 -3.06
C VAL A 193 4.21 -24.89 -3.59
N ASP A 194 4.58 -26.09 -3.17
CA ASP A 194 5.84 -26.75 -3.58
C ASP A 194 5.96 -26.99 -5.08
N PRO A 195 4.89 -27.35 -5.79
CA PRO A 195 4.94 -27.53 -7.24
C PRO A 195 5.16 -26.23 -8.01
N ASN A 196 4.85 -25.07 -7.40
CA ASN A 196 4.96 -23.78 -8.06
C ASN A 196 6.41 -23.29 -8.08
N PRO A 197 6.99 -22.93 -9.25
CA PRO A 197 8.27 -22.23 -9.29
C PRO A 197 8.19 -20.92 -8.53
N LYS A 198 9.18 -20.63 -7.67
CA LYS A 198 9.18 -19.48 -6.76
C LYS A 198 10.44 -18.65 -6.93
N PHE A 199 10.30 -17.34 -6.82
CA PHE A 199 11.40 -16.40 -6.88
C PHE A 199 11.12 -15.21 -5.93
N ILE A 200 12.12 -14.77 -5.19
CA ILE A 200 11.98 -13.61 -4.29
C ILE A 200 12.62 -12.39 -4.95
N LEU A 201 11.87 -11.33 -5.13
CA LEU A 201 12.33 -10.03 -5.61
C LEU A 201 12.28 -9.01 -4.46
N VAL A 202 13.43 -8.66 -3.92
CA VAL A 202 13.58 -7.65 -2.86
C VAL A 202 14.02 -6.34 -3.47
N ILE A 203 13.27 -5.25 -3.25
CA ILE A 203 13.60 -3.93 -3.77
C ILE A 203 13.74 -2.94 -2.63
N VAL A 204 14.96 -2.42 -2.41
CA VAL A 204 15.24 -1.43 -1.37
C VAL A 204 15.21 -0.02 -1.98
N ASP A 205 14.36 0.84 -1.42
CA ASP A 205 14.12 2.19 -1.91
C ASP A 205 15.07 3.23 -1.28
N GLY A 206 16.29 3.25 -1.77
CA GLY A 206 17.36 4.10 -1.26
C GLY A 206 18.11 3.48 -0.07
N ASN A 207 19.31 4.01 0.21
CA ASN A 207 20.14 3.55 1.32
C ASN A 207 19.78 4.30 2.59
N VAL A 208 18.68 3.90 3.24
CA VAL A 208 18.08 4.61 4.38
C VAL A 208 18.30 3.84 5.68
N LYS A 209 18.48 4.59 6.77
CA LYS A 209 18.61 4.10 8.13
C LYS A 209 17.44 4.60 8.96
N GLY A 210 16.66 3.70 9.50
CA GLY A 210 15.53 4.01 10.38
C GLY A 210 15.97 4.49 11.77
N PRO A 211 15.08 5.09 12.55
CA PRO A 211 15.38 5.50 13.92
C PRO A 211 15.80 4.30 14.79
N GLY A 212 16.91 4.43 15.48
CA GLY A 212 17.43 3.38 16.39
C GLY A 212 18.17 2.22 15.70
N MET A 213 18.26 2.20 14.38
CA MET A 213 18.98 1.16 13.64
C MET A 213 20.49 1.43 13.65
N THR A 214 21.28 0.36 13.69
CA THR A 214 22.75 0.44 13.61
C THR A 214 23.25 0.44 12.17
N LYS A 215 22.60 -0.32 11.30
CA LYS A 215 22.86 -0.44 9.87
C LYS A 215 21.69 0.11 9.05
N THR A 216 21.89 0.32 7.76
CA THR A 216 20.80 0.60 6.82
C THR A 216 20.04 -0.69 6.48
N THR A 217 18.80 -0.57 6.00
CA THR A 217 17.99 -1.72 5.54
C THR A 217 18.74 -2.54 4.48
N GLN A 218 19.46 -1.86 3.57
CA GLN A 218 20.28 -2.52 2.56
C GLN A 218 21.43 -3.32 3.19
N GLU A 219 22.12 -2.78 4.18
CA GLU A 219 23.23 -3.48 4.87
C GLU A 219 22.71 -4.69 5.65
N TYR A 220 21.58 -4.59 6.35
CA TYR A 220 20.98 -5.75 7.01
C TYR A 220 20.65 -6.88 6.01
N LEU A 221 20.03 -6.54 4.89
CA LEU A 221 19.69 -7.53 3.87
C LEU A 221 20.93 -8.22 3.29
N LEU A 222 21.93 -7.45 2.86
CA LEU A 222 23.10 -7.97 2.15
C LEU A 222 24.10 -8.69 3.05
N GLN A 223 24.29 -8.20 4.29
CA GLN A 223 25.33 -8.72 5.18
C GLN A 223 24.82 -9.77 6.16
N ASP A 224 23.60 -9.56 6.71
CA ASP A 224 23.12 -10.35 7.85
C ASP A 224 22.05 -11.38 7.46
N ILE A 225 21.22 -11.11 6.44
CA ILE A 225 20.04 -11.92 6.12
C ILE A 225 20.26 -12.79 4.86
N LEU A 226 20.52 -12.15 3.72
CA LEU A 226 20.68 -12.85 2.44
C LEU A 226 22.07 -13.48 2.28
N GLY A 227 23.06 -12.95 3.00
CA GLY A 227 24.43 -13.42 2.96
C GLY A 227 25.15 -13.07 1.65
N PRO A 228 26.35 -13.67 1.43
CA PRO A 228 27.16 -13.39 0.25
C PRO A 228 26.46 -13.90 -1.02
N GLY A 229 26.38 -13.04 -2.03
CA GLY A 229 25.83 -13.32 -3.35
C GLY A 229 26.67 -12.68 -4.46
N GLN A 230 26.28 -12.92 -5.71
CA GLN A 230 26.91 -12.25 -6.84
C GLN A 230 26.38 -10.82 -6.93
N PHE A 231 27.29 -9.85 -6.88
CA PHE A 231 26.97 -8.42 -6.85
C PHE A 231 27.36 -7.74 -8.16
N GLN A 232 26.47 -6.89 -8.69
CA GLN A 232 26.72 -6.08 -9.88
C GLN A 232 26.05 -4.71 -9.75
N ARG A 233 26.76 -3.63 -10.13
CA ARG A 233 26.21 -2.28 -10.19
C ARG A 233 25.91 -1.86 -11.62
N PHE A 234 24.72 -1.27 -11.82
CA PHE A 234 24.29 -0.66 -13.07
C PHE A 234 24.11 0.85 -12.86
N HIS A 235 25.01 1.64 -13.44
CA HIS A 235 24.98 3.11 -13.27
C HIS A 235 23.77 3.76 -13.95
N ASN A 236 23.24 3.15 -14.99
CA ASN A 236 22.09 3.61 -15.74
C ASN A 236 21.06 2.46 -15.83
N GLY A 237 20.51 2.04 -14.69
CA GLY A 237 19.70 0.84 -14.59
C GLY A 237 18.34 0.98 -15.26
N TYR A 238 17.56 1.97 -14.88
CA TYR A 238 16.22 2.18 -15.40
C TYR A 238 15.80 3.65 -15.30
N ARG A 239 14.75 4.03 -16.03
CA ARG A 239 14.11 5.33 -15.91
C ARG A 239 13.09 5.29 -14.79
N ALA A 240 13.38 5.99 -13.69
CA ALA A 240 12.51 6.06 -12.53
C ALA A 240 11.22 6.83 -12.82
N HIS A 241 10.28 6.78 -11.89
CA HIS A 241 8.96 7.40 -11.97
C HIS A 241 9.00 8.92 -12.28
N ASP A 242 10.03 9.65 -11.86
CA ASP A 242 10.24 11.07 -12.22
C ASP A 242 10.87 11.31 -13.60
N GLY A 243 11.20 10.23 -14.31
CA GLY A 243 11.81 10.26 -15.64
C GLY A 243 13.34 10.33 -15.63
N LEU A 244 13.99 10.36 -14.46
CA LEU A 244 15.44 10.35 -14.33
C LEU A 244 16.00 8.92 -14.33
N HIS A 245 17.25 8.78 -14.79
CA HIS A 245 17.94 7.51 -14.75
C HIS A 245 18.39 7.16 -13.32
N MET A 246 18.04 5.95 -12.87
CA MET A 246 18.34 5.44 -11.55
C MET A 246 19.48 4.42 -11.59
N PRO A 247 20.59 4.66 -10.87
CA PRO A 247 21.58 3.63 -10.62
C PRO A 247 21.02 2.58 -9.65
N VAL A 248 21.32 1.31 -9.92
CA VAL A 248 20.89 0.20 -9.08
C VAL A 248 22.02 -0.76 -8.77
N ASP A 249 22.01 -1.29 -7.56
CA ASP A 249 22.87 -2.35 -7.07
C ASP A 249 22.08 -3.66 -7.10
N ILE A 250 22.59 -4.66 -7.77
CA ILE A 250 21.96 -5.97 -7.91
C ILE A 250 22.79 -7.01 -7.16
N GLN A 251 22.14 -7.83 -6.34
CA GLN A 251 22.71 -9.06 -5.80
C GLN A 251 21.72 -10.20 -6.01
N HIS A 252 22.23 -11.37 -6.33
CA HIS A 252 21.41 -12.56 -6.44
C HIS A 252 22.06 -13.78 -5.79
N GLY A 253 21.24 -14.73 -5.43
CA GLY A 253 21.64 -15.97 -4.76
C GLY A 253 20.43 -16.81 -4.41
N THR A 254 20.54 -17.58 -3.34
CA THR A 254 19.45 -18.44 -2.86
C THR A 254 19.23 -18.20 -1.38
N PHE A 255 18.00 -17.91 -0.99
CA PHE A 255 17.57 -17.75 0.40
C PHE A 255 16.74 -18.95 0.83
N LYS A 256 17.27 -19.77 1.73
CA LYS A 256 16.60 -20.99 2.25
C LYS A 256 15.97 -21.87 1.14
N GLY A 257 16.68 -22.04 0.02
CA GLY A 257 16.24 -22.87 -1.11
C GLY A 257 15.44 -22.14 -2.19
N ILE A 258 15.05 -20.88 -2.01
CA ILE A 258 14.35 -20.09 -3.02
C ILE A 258 15.33 -19.09 -3.66
N PRO A 259 15.44 -19.05 -5.00
CA PRO A 259 16.25 -18.06 -5.70
C PRO A 259 15.75 -16.63 -5.38
N TYR A 260 16.69 -15.71 -5.19
CA TYR A 260 16.35 -14.31 -4.96
C TYR A 260 17.12 -13.35 -5.86
N LEU A 261 16.49 -12.20 -6.09
CA LEU A 261 17.09 -11.02 -6.68
C LEU A 261 16.87 -9.83 -5.74
N PHE A 262 17.96 -9.25 -5.30
CA PHE A 262 18.01 -8.00 -4.56
C PHE A 262 18.27 -6.85 -5.52
N VAL A 263 17.50 -5.77 -5.40
CA VAL A 263 17.64 -4.52 -6.17
C VAL A 263 17.74 -3.37 -5.18
N GLY A 264 18.92 -2.80 -5.01
CA GLY A 264 19.16 -1.60 -4.21
C GLY A 264 19.12 -0.35 -5.06
N LYS A 265 18.14 0.52 -4.85
CA LYS A 265 18.09 1.84 -5.53
C LYS A 265 18.98 2.82 -4.80
N THR A 266 19.73 3.64 -5.54
CA THR A 266 20.63 4.63 -4.94
C THR A 266 19.85 5.75 -4.24
N HIS A 267 18.71 6.16 -4.81
CA HIS A 267 17.87 7.24 -4.28
C HIS A 267 16.46 6.75 -3.94
N ASN A 268 15.88 7.35 -2.91
CA ASN A 268 14.49 7.07 -2.54
C ASN A 268 13.53 7.76 -3.50
N MET A 269 12.76 6.96 -4.24
CA MET A 269 11.71 7.41 -5.15
C MET A 269 10.30 7.04 -4.66
N GLY A 270 10.19 6.39 -3.51
CA GLY A 270 8.95 5.92 -2.91
C GLY A 270 8.55 4.52 -3.36
N LYS A 271 7.72 3.88 -2.54
CA LYS A 271 7.23 2.51 -2.75
C LYS A 271 6.58 2.31 -4.13
N ARG A 272 5.86 3.32 -4.64
CA ARG A 272 5.20 3.26 -5.94
C ARG A 272 6.17 3.03 -7.10
N ASP A 273 7.34 3.68 -7.07
CA ASP A 273 8.38 3.47 -8.07
C ASP A 273 8.93 2.05 -8.02
N SER A 274 9.15 1.48 -6.83
CA SER A 274 9.55 0.08 -6.66
C SER A 274 8.49 -0.89 -7.20
N LEU A 275 7.21 -0.60 -7.01
CA LEU A 275 6.12 -1.38 -7.58
C LEU A 275 6.05 -1.26 -9.10
N CYS A 276 6.28 -0.07 -9.67
CA CYS A 276 6.36 0.13 -11.12
C CYS A 276 7.53 -0.64 -11.71
N PHE A 277 8.70 -0.59 -11.06
CA PHE A 277 9.88 -1.36 -11.46
C PHE A 277 9.56 -2.85 -11.55
N ALA A 278 9.08 -3.46 -10.47
CA ALA A 278 8.81 -4.90 -10.42
C ALA A 278 7.75 -5.33 -11.45
N ARG A 279 6.62 -4.62 -11.49
CA ARG A 279 5.49 -4.95 -12.36
C ARG A 279 5.81 -4.77 -13.84
N SER A 280 6.50 -3.67 -14.19
CA SER A 280 6.95 -3.41 -15.56
C SER A 280 7.98 -4.45 -16.00
N PHE A 281 8.93 -4.81 -15.12
CA PHE A 281 9.91 -5.86 -15.42
C PHE A 281 9.22 -7.19 -15.75
N LEU A 282 8.32 -7.67 -14.91
CA LEU A 282 7.65 -8.96 -15.11
C LEU A 282 6.75 -8.97 -16.35
N TYR A 283 6.06 -7.86 -16.62
CA TYR A 283 5.24 -7.72 -17.81
C TYR A 283 6.07 -7.81 -19.10
N HIS A 284 7.14 -7.03 -19.20
CA HIS A 284 8.02 -7.03 -20.37
C HIS A 284 8.84 -8.32 -20.46
N TYR A 285 9.20 -8.93 -19.34
CA TYR A 285 9.86 -10.24 -19.33
C TYR A 285 8.99 -11.32 -20.00
N ASN A 286 7.70 -11.34 -19.72
CA ASN A 286 6.78 -12.27 -20.38
C ASN A 286 6.61 -11.99 -21.89
N ARG A 287 6.94 -10.79 -22.34
CA ARG A 287 6.86 -10.32 -23.74
C ARG A 287 8.23 -10.04 -24.36
N ARG A 288 9.29 -10.61 -23.81
CA ARG A 288 10.68 -10.36 -24.24
C ARG A 288 11.00 -10.72 -25.69
N SER A 289 10.14 -11.49 -26.35
CA SER A 289 10.23 -11.74 -27.80
C SER A 289 9.69 -10.59 -28.66
N GLU A 290 8.98 -9.64 -28.06
CA GLU A 290 8.45 -8.48 -28.72
C GLU A 290 9.43 -7.31 -28.53
N ASP A 291 9.70 -6.54 -29.59
CA ASP A 291 10.54 -5.33 -29.52
C ASP A 291 9.72 -4.17 -28.93
N THR A 292 9.50 -4.20 -27.62
CA THR A 292 8.74 -3.17 -26.92
C THR A 292 9.66 -2.25 -26.12
N GLU A 293 9.37 -0.94 -26.15
CA GLU A 293 10.11 0.03 -25.34
C GLU A 293 9.87 -0.22 -23.85
N THR A 294 10.95 -0.39 -23.09
CA THR A 294 10.91 -0.59 -21.63
C THR A 294 11.50 0.59 -20.88
N ILE A 295 11.21 0.68 -19.59
CA ILE A 295 11.87 1.67 -18.71
C ILE A 295 13.31 1.26 -18.36
N PHE A 296 13.71 0.03 -18.66
CA PHE A 296 15.00 -0.54 -18.27
C PHE A 296 16.08 -0.30 -19.31
N ASN A 297 17.33 -0.17 -18.85
CA ASN A 297 18.48 -0.37 -19.71
C ASN A 297 18.52 -1.85 -20.13
N LYS A 298 18.91 -2.10 -21.36
CA LYS A 298 18.96 -3.44 -21.94
C LYS A 298 19.82 -4.40 -21.13
N ASP A 299 21.01 -3.97 -20.71
CA ASP A 299 21.94 -4.82 -19.95
C ASP A 299 21.33 -5.27 -18.60
N LEU A 300 20.65 -4.36 -17.89
CA LEU A 300 19.95 -4.70 -16.65
C LEU A 300 18.78 -5.63 -16.92
N PHE A 301 17.99 -5.35 -17.96
CA PHE A 301 16.83 -6.17 -18.31
C PHE A 301 17.22 -7.61 -18.66
N ASP A 302 18.22 -7.75 -19.54
CA ASP A 302 18.73 -9.06 -19.96
C ASP A 302 19.36 -9.83 -18.78
N TYR A 303 20.08 -9.12 -17.90
CA TYR A 303 20.66 -9.71 -16.70
C TYR A 303 19.59 -10.27 -15.76
N MET A 304 18.60 -9.46 -15.39
CA MET A 304 17.50 -9.91 -14.53
C MET A 304 16.66 -11.02 -15.18
N GLY A 305 16.43 -10.93 -16.50
CA GLY A 305 15.72 -11.95 -17.26
C GLY A 305 16.46 -13.29 -17.28
N THR A 306 17.78 -13.26 -17.39
CA THR A 306 18.62 -14.47 -17.31
C THR A 306 18.49 -15.16 -15.96
N LEU A 307 18.41 -14.40 -14.87
CA LEU A 307 18.24 -14.96 -13.52
C LEU A 307 16.88 -15.67 -13.34
N LEU A 308 15.81 -15.11 -13.90
CA LEU A 308 14.50 -15.78 -13.90
C LEU A 308 14.52 -17.06 -14.73
N LEU A 309 15.19 -17.08 -15.89
CA LEU A 309 15.35 -18.28 -16.69
C LEU A 309 16.16 -19.36 -15.95
N GLN A 310 17.25 -18.98 -15.28
CA GLN A 310 18.05 -19.89 -14.45
C GLN A 310 17.24 -20.47 -13.28
N ALA A 311 16.27 -19.71 -12.76
CA ALA A 311 15.33 -20.17 -11.75
C ALA A 311 14.20 -21.06 -12.31
N GLY A 312 14.24 -21.42 -13.60
CA GLY A 312 13.24 -22.26 -14.26
C GLY A 312 11.93 -21.54 -14.61
N MET A 313 11.93 -20.21 -14.61
CA MET A 313 10.75 -19.39 -14.91
C MET A 313 10.80 -18.87 -16.35
N GLU A 314 10.33 -19.64 -17.32
CA GLU A 314 10.20 -19.14 -18.71
C GLU A 314 9.18 -18.01 -18.83
N LYS A 315 8.17 -18.03 -17.97
CA LYS A 315 7.12 -17.03 -17.87
C LYS A 315 6.79 -16.82 -16.39
N VAL A 316 6.41 -15.61 -16.01
CA VAL A 316 5.90 -15.31 -14.68
C VAL A 316 4.38 -15.11 -14.75
N ASP A 317 3.63 -15.97 -14.06
CA ASP A 317 2.18 -15.92 -14.07
C ASP A 317 1.63 -14.97 -13.01
N LEU A 318 2.22 -14.95 -11.82
CA LEU A 318 1.68 -14.28 -10.66
C LEU A 318 2.75 -13.50 -9.88
N LEU A 319 2.36 -12.32 -9.40
CA LEU A 319 3.11 -11.52 -8.44
C LEU A 319 2.40 -11.51 -7.10
N ALA A 320 3.04 -12.06 -6.06
CA ALA A 320 2.60 -11.94 -4.67
C ALA A 320 3.30 -10.75 -4.03
N GLY A 321 2.54 -9.71 -3.65
CA GLY A 321 3.06 -8.54 -2.96
C GLY A 321 2.93 -8.68 -1.45
N MET A 322 4.00 -8.32 -0.73
CA MET A 322 4.08 -8.31 0.72
C MET A 322 4.85 -7.05 1.18
N ASP A 323 4.45 -6.43 2.27
CA ASP A 323 5.25 -5.37 2.90
C ASP A 323 6.31 -5.97 3.81
N ALA A 324 7.42 -5.27 4.00
CA ALA A 324 8.57 -5.79 4.72
C ALA A 324 8.38 -5.86 6.26
N ASP A 325 7.24 -5.36 6.76
CA ASP A 325 6.78 -5.44 8.14
C ASP A 325 5.61 -6.42 8.33
N THR A 326 5.33 -7.25 7.33
CA THR A 326 4.19 -8.17 7.30
C THR A 326 4.67 -9.62 7.38
N ILE A 327 3.85 -10.48 7.99
CA ILE A 327 4.09 -11.91 8.14
C ILE A 327 2.91 -12.65 7.51
N PHE A 328 3.18 -13.56 6.58
CA PHE A 328 2.16 -14.43 6.02
C PHE A 328 1.91 -15.64 6.91
N ASP A 329 0.64 -16.00 7.06
CA ASP A 329 0.27 -17.32 7.55
C ASP A 329 0.81 -18.41 6.62
N GLU A 330 1.10 -19.60 7.14
CA GLU A 330 1.67 -20.71 6.37
C GLU A 330 0.85 -21.14 5.15
N MET A 331 -0.46 -20.85 5.14
CA MET A 331 -1.38 -21.19 4.05
C MET A 331 -1.77 -19.97 3.19
N CYS A 332 -1.23 -18.80 3.46
CA CYS A 332 -1.70 -17.54 2.89
C CYS A 332 -1.66 -17.55 1.35
N ILE A 333 -0.54 -17.96 0.77
CA ILE A 333 -0.38 -18.01 -0.71
C ILE A 333 -1.28 -19.07 -1.32
N HIS A 334 -1.36 -20.26 -0.70
CA HIS A 334 -2.23 -21.34 -1.15
C HIS A 334 -3.69 -20.90 -1.21
N GLU A 335 -4.21 -20.29 -0.16
CA GLU A 335 -5.59 -19.83 -0.08
C GLU A 335 -5.91 -18.72 -1.12
N MET A 336 -4.95 -17.85 -1.43
CA MET A 336 -5.09 -16.87 -2.52
C MET A 336 -5.10 -17.54 -3.90
N LEU A 337 -4.24 -18.55 -4.11
CA LEU A 337 -4.20 -19.32 -5.35
C LEU A 337 -5.52 -20.07 -5.58
N GLU A 338 -6.07 -20.72 -4.56
CA GLU A 338 -7.33 -21.44 -4.64
C GLU A 338 -8.47 -20.54 -5.11
N VAL A 339 -8.59 -19.32 -4.54
CA VAL A 339 -9.60 -18.34 -4.96
C VAL A 339 -9.37 -17.90 -6.42
N LEU A 340 -8.11 -17.70 -6.81
CA LEU A 340 -7.77 -17.28 -8.17
C LEU A 340 -8.05 -18.37 -9.23
N ARG A 341 -7.84 -19.64 -8.85
CA ARG A 341 -8.11 -20.82 -9.69
C ARG A 341 -9.62 -21.10 -9.82
N ASP A 342 -10.41 -20.80 -8.78
CA ASP A 342 -11.87 -20.99 -8.79
C ASP A 342 -12.59 -20.08 -9.78
N ASP A 343 -12.04 -18.90 -10.07
CA ASP A 343 -12.59 -17.95 -11.04
C ASP A 343 -11.51 -17.43 -12.00
N PRO A 344 -11.39 -18.01 -13.20
CA PRO A 344 -10.41 -17.58 -14.20
C PRO A 344 -10.52 -16.11 -14.63
N ALA A 345 -11.69 -15.47 -14.43
CA ALA A 345 -11.91 -14.06 -14.74
C ALA A 345 -11.30 -13.10 -13.70
N LEU A 346 -10.81 -13.62 -12.57
CA LEU A 346 -10.11 -12.82 -11.59
C LEU A 346 -8.73 -12.43 -12.12
N ALA A 347 -8.40 -11.15 -12.03
CA ALA A 347 -7.07 -10.62 -12.35
C ALA A 347 -6.21 -10.47 -11.10
N ALA A 348 -6.83 -10.32 -9.93
CA ALA A 348 -6.12 -10.20 -8.66
C ALA A 348 -6.98 -10.67 -7.49
N VAL A 349 -6.29 -11.13 -6.45
CA VAL A 349 -6.86 -11.53 -5.16
C VAL A 349 -6.06 -10.85 -4.05
N CYS A 350 -6.74 -10.38 -3.01
CA CYS A 350 -6.06 -9.96 -1.77
C CYS A 350 -6.40 -10.91 -0.62
N GLY A 351 -5.49 -11.02 0.34
CA GLY A 351 -5.75 -11.76 1.57
C GLY A 351 -6.50 -10.92 2.62
N HIS A 352 -6.68 -11.52 3.77
CA HIS A 352 -7.23 -10.90 4.97
C HIS A 352 -6.10 -10.40 5.86
N VAL A 353 -5.98 -9.07 5.95
CA VAL A 353 -4.94 -8.44 6.77
C VAL A 353 -5.42 -8.34 8.21
N CYS A 354 -4.69 -8.97 9.11
CA CYS A 354 -4.93 -9.00 10.54
C CYS A 354 -3.90 -8.16 11.29
N VAL A 355 -4.26 -7.71 12.48
CA VAL A 355 -3.33 -7.03 13.38
C VAL A 355 -2.48 -8.05 14.12
N ASP A 356 -1.16 -7.89 14.07
CA ASP A 356 -0.25 -8.56 15.01
C ASP A 356 -0.27 -7.76 16.32
N TYR A 357 -0.80 -8.37 17.37
CA TYR A 357 -0.97 -7.70 18.67
C TYR A 357 0.31 -7.69 19.53
N ASP A 358 1.39 -8.29 19.04
CA ASP A 358 2.69 -8.37 19.74
C ASP A 358 2.52 -8.73 21.24
N GLY A 359 1.70 -9.76 21.51
CA GLY A 359 1.43 -10.26 22.85
C GLY A 359 0.50 -9.39 23.73
N ASN A 360 0.02 -8.24 23.24
CA ASN A 360 -0.91 -7.37 23.99
C ASN A 360 -2.24 -7.12 23.27
N PRO A 361 -3.12 -8.13 23.15
CA PRO A 361 -4.41 -7.99 22.46
C PRO A 361 -5.39 -7.07 23.19
N TRP A 362 -5.22 -6.85 24.48
CA TRP A 362 -6.12 -6.05 25.33
C TRP A 362 -5.72 -4.59 25.46
N GLY A 363 -4.66 -4.16 24.77
CA GLY A 363 -4.30 -2.74 24.70
C GLY A 363 -5.37 -1.93 23.97
N ILE A 364 -5.77 -0.76 24.49
CA ILE A 364 -6.80 0.11 23.89
C ILE A 364 -6.46 0.42 22.41
N TRP A 365 -5.20 0.69 22.12
CA TRP A 365 -4.73 0.95 20.76
C TRP A 365 -4.81 -0.27 19.85
N SER A 366 -4.43 -1.41 20.36
CA SER A 366 -4.49 -2.67 19.62
C SER A 366 -5.95 -3.06 19.32
N MET A 367 -6.84 -2.93 20.30
CA MET A 367 -8.27 -3.18 20.14
C MET A 367 -8.91 -2.23 19.13
N TYR A 368 -8.63 -0.92 19.23
CA TYR A 368 -9.16 0.06 18.30
C TYR A 368 -8.72 -0.23 16.85
N GLN A 369 -7.44 -0.52 16.65
CA GLN A 369 -6.90 -0.82 15.33
C GLN A 369 -7.39 -2.17 14.80
N GLY A 370 -7.53 -3.18 15.67
CA GLY A 370 -8.16 -4.45 15.31
C GLY A 370 -9.59 -4.28 14.81
N PHE A 371 -10.39 -3.46 15.50
CA PHE A 371 -11.72 -3.08 15.05
C PHE A 371 -11.71 -2.35 13.70
N GLU A 372 -10.81 -1.39 13.52
CA GLU A 372 -10.67 -0.65 12.27
C GLU A 372 -10.34 -1.58 11.10
N TYR A 373 -9.40 -2.53 11.29
CA TYR A 373 -9.02 -3.49 10.25
C TYR A 373 -10.19 -4.43 9.91
N SER A 374 -10.90 -4.94 10.90
CA SER A 374 -12.04 -5.84 10.68
C SER A 374 -13.22 -5.12 10.02
N CYS A 375 -13.61 -3.96 10.53
CA CYS A 375 -14.81 -3.26 10.07
C CYS A 375 -14.59 -2.51 8.75
N THR A 376 -13.50 -1.75 8.62
CA THR A 376 -13.32 -0.89 7.45
C THR A 376 -12.69 -1.64 6.30
N GLN A 377 -11.72 -2.49 6.59
CA GLN A 377 -10.99 -3.22 5.57
C GLN A 377 -11.60 -4.60 5.29
N GLY A 378 -11.91 -5.36 6.34
CA GLY A 378 -12.48 -6.69 6.21
C GLY A 378 -13.87 -6.66 5.59
N LEU A 379 -14.85 -6.03 6.24
CA LEU A 379 -16.25 -6.02 5.80
C LEU A 379 -16.43 -5.43 4.41
N ARG A 380 -15.80 -4.30 4.13
CA ARG A 380 -15.93 -3.63 2.84
C ARG A 380 -15.35 -4.48 1.70
N ARG A 381 -14.18 -5.07 1.89
CA ARG A 381 -13.56 -5.95 0.88
C ARG A 381 -14.36 -7.22 0.69
N THR A 382 -14.88 -7.80 1.76
CA THR A 382 -15.77 -8.96 1.67
C THR A 382 -17.02 -8.64 0.87
N PHE A 383 -17.68 -7.50 1.12
CA PHE A 383 -18.79 -7.04 0.32
C PHE A 383 -18.41 -6.86 -1.16
N GLN A 384 -17.31 -6.18 -1.43
CA GLN A 384 -16.83 -5.98 -2.79
C GLN A 384 -16.49 -7.30 -3.48
N SER A 385 -15.86 -8.23 -2.79
CA SER A 385 -15.53 -9.55 -3.31
C SER A 385 -16.78 -10.37 -3.63
N THR A 386 -17.74 -10.43 -2.71
CA THR A 386 -18.90 -11.33 -2.83
C THR A 386 -20.03 -10.75 -3.69
N VAL A 387 -20.25 -9.43 -3.62
CA VAL A 387 -21.43 -8.80 -4.26
C VAL A 387 -21.06 -8.17 -5.60
N THR A 388 -19.96 -7.43 -5.68
CA THR A 388 -19.59 -6.68 -6.89
C THR A 388 -18.51 -7.36 -7.74
N GLY A 389 -17.70 -8.23 -7.14
CA GLY A 389 -16.50 -8.80 -7.77
C GLY A 389 -15.44 -7.74 -8.11
N LYS A 390 -15.42 -6.62 -7.36
CA LYS A 390 -14.60 -5.43 -7.62
C LYS A 390 -13.96 -4.91 -6.33
N VAL A 391 -13.03 -5.67 -5.74
CA VAL A 391 -12.26 -5.19 -4.59
C VAL A 391 -11.38 -4.03 -5.03
N SER A 392 -11.73 -2.81 -4.60
CA SER A 392 -11.10 -1.56 -5.05
C SER A 392 -9.81 -1.21 -4.33
N CYS A 393 -9.43 -1.95 -3.29
CA CYS A 393 -8.18 -1.77 -2.56
C CYS A 393 -7.54 -3.15 -2.34
N LEU A 394 -6.50 -3.42 -3.10
CA LEU A 394 -5.67 -4.62 -2.96
C LEU A 394 -4.46 -4.25 -2.09
N PRO A 395 -4.47 -4.55 -0.77
CA PRO A 395 -3.40 -4.10 0.13
C PRO A 395 -2.04 -4.64 -0.31
N GLY A 396 -1.06 -3.75 -0.43
CA GLY A 396 0.30 -4.10 -0.85
C GLY A 396 0.94 -5.15 0.04
N CYS A 397 0.51 -5.20 1.29
CA CYS A 397 0.98 -6.16 2.28
C CYS A 397 0.43 -7.59 2.09
N CYS A 398 -0.63 -7.80 1.30
CA CYS A 398 -1.14 -9.15 1.03
C CYS A 398 -1.99 -9.16 -0.24
N GLN A 399 -1.34 -9.36 -1.39
CA GLN A 399 -2.00 -9.40 -2.69
C GLN A 399 -1.35 -10.42 -3.62
N LEU A 400 -2.14 -11.01 -4.49
CA LEU A 400 -1.73 -11.90 -5.56
C LEU A 400 -2.33 -11.40 -6.87
N ILE A 401 -1.49 -11.01 -7.84
CA ILE A 401 -1.90 -10.34 -9.07
C ILE A 401 -1.38 -11.11 -10.28
N LYS A 402 -2.24 -11.38 -11.26
CA LYS A 402 -1.84 -11.96 -12.55
C LYS A 402 -0.98 -10.98 -13.34
N VAL A 403 0.07 -11.47 -13.97
CA VAL A 403 0.94 -10.68 -14.85
C VAL A 403 0.34 -10.69 -16.26
N CYS A 404 -0.52 -9.71 -16.53
CA CYS A 404 -1.24 -9.58 -17.80
C CYS A 404 -1.43 -8.10 -18.17
N GLU A 405 -1.96 -7.85 -19.38
CA GLU A 405 -2.19 -6.51 -19.91
C GLU A 405 -3.12 -5.68 -19.00
N GLU A 406 -4.17 -6.30 -18.47
CA GLU A 406 -5.20 -5.64 -17.66
C GLU A 406 -4.68 -5.16 -16.31
N THR A 407 -3.55 -5.71 -15.83
CA THR A 407 -2.95 -5.37 -14.53
C THR A 407 -1.63 -4.64 -14.64
N PHE A 408 -0.73 -5.10 -15.52
CA PHE A 408 0.65 -4.62 -15.62
C PHE A 408 1.01 -4.02 -16.98
N GLY A 409 0.03 -3.88 -17.89
CA GLY A 409 0.25 -3.22 -19.18
C GLY A 409 0.74 -1.77 -19.04
N ASP A 410 1.48 -1.28 -20.04
CA ASP A 410 2.09 0.06 -20.02
C ASP A 410 1.08 1.18 -19.82
N LEU A 411 -0.11 1.05 -20.39
CA LEU A 411 -1.20 2.02 -20.22
C LEU A 411 -1.59 2.18 -18.72
N ILE A 412 -1.51 1.09 -17.94
CA ILE A 412 -1.76 1.14 -16.51
C ILE A 412 -0.54 1.66 -15.76
N LEU A 413 0.60 1.02 -15.97
CA LEU A 413 1.79 1.30 -15.15
C LEU A 413 2.42 2.65 -15.45
N ARG A 414 2.52 3.04 -16.72
CA ARG A 414 3.19 4.29 -17.11
C ARG A 414 2.25 5.50 -17.10
N GLU A 415 1.03 5.36 -17.60
CA GLU A 415 0.13 6.50 -17.78
C GLU A 415 -0.80 6.78 -16.60
N ARG A 416 -1.09 5.76 -15.77
CA ARG A 416 -2.06 5.88 -14.68
C ARG A 416 -1.42 5.66 -13.31
N PHE A 417 -0.95 4.46 -13.05
CA PHE A 417 -0.40 4.11 -11.74
C PHE A 417 0.95 4.77 -11.50
N GLY A 418 1.87 4.70 -12.46
CA GLY A 418 3.19 5.32 -12.42
C GLY A 418 3.23 6.79 -12.86
N TYR A 419 2.07 7.43 -13.06
CA TYR A 419 2.03 8.84 -13.39
C TYR A 419 2.68 9.70 -12.31
N CYS A 420 3.77 10.39 -12.64
CA CYS A 420 4.41 11.34 -11.75
C CYS A 420 3.65 12.67 -11.79
N PRO A 421 3.06 13.12 -10.66
CA PRO A 421 2.28 14.35 -10.62
C PRO A 421 3.14 15.57 -11.00
N LYS A 422 2.64 16.35 -11.95
CA LYS A 422 3.27 17.61 -12.35
C LYS A 422 2.94 18.73 -11.37
N PRO A 423 3.80 19.74 -11.25
CA PRO A 423 3.58 20.86 -10.33
C PRO A 423 2.24 21.60 -10.52
N ASN A 424 1.71 21.63 -11.74
CA ASN A 424 0.46 22.32 -12.09
C ASN A 424 -0.79 21.43 -11.97
N ASP A 425 -0.63 20.17 -11.59
CA ASP A 425 -1.77 19.28 -11.42
C ASP A 425 -2.60 19.69 -10.21
N MET A 426 -3.89 19.33 -10.26
CA MET A 426 -4.79 19.55 -9.14
C MET A 426 -4.30 18.83 -7.87
N MET A 427 -4.61 19.38 -6.71
CA MET A 427 -4.23 18.82 -5.42
C MET A 427 -4.64 17.33 -5.28
N THR A 428 -5.81 16.95 -5.77
CA THR A 428 -6.27 15.56 -5.76
C THR A 428 -5.37 14.64 -6.58
N THR A 429 -4.93 15.07 -7.78
CA THR A 429 -4.01 14.31 -8.61
C THR A 429 -2.65 14.14 -7.94
N GLN A 430 -2.14 15.19 -7.28
CA GLN A 430 -0.89 15.12 -6.53
C GLN A 430 -0.98 14.19 -5.32
N ILE A 431 -2.09 14.23 -4.58
CA ILE A 431 -2.34 13.32 -3.46
C ILE A 431 -2.41 11.85 -3.96
N MET A 432 -3.16 11.61 -5.04
CA MET A 432 -3.30 10.28 -5.62
C MET A 432 -1.99 9.72 -6.19
N GLY A 433 -1.11 10.60 -6.67
CA GLY A 433 0.22 10.21 -7.16
C GLY A 433 1.18 9.77 -6.06
N ILE A 434 0.96 10.22 -4.81
CA ILE A 434 1.86 9.95 -3.69
C ILE A 434 1.29 8.86 -2.75
N TYR A 435 -0.02 8.90 -2.47
CA TYR A 435 -0.66 8.07 -1.44
C TYR A 435 -1.58 7.00 -2.02
N SER A 436 -1.81 5.94 -1.21
CA SER A 436 -2.76 4.85 -1.50
C SER A 436 -2.55 4.17 -2.85
N GLU A 437 -1.32 3.76 -3.12
CA GLU A 437 -0.92 3.02 -4.30
C GLU A 437 -1.79 1.77 -4.54
N ASP A 438 -2.23 1.11 -3.48
CA ASP A 438 -3.06 -0.10 -3.53
C ASP A 438 -4.43 0.15 -4.19
N THR A 439 -5.06 1.28 -3.80
CA THR A 439 -6.33 1.71 -4.41
C THR A 439 -6.11 2.32 -5.79
N ALA A 440 -5.01 3.07 -5.98
CA ALA A 440 -4.68 3.68 -7.25
C ALA A 440 -4.57 2.65 -8.38
N HIS A 441 -3.90 1.54 -8.12
CA HIS A 441 -3.72 0.47 -9.08
C HIS A 441 -5.06 -0.20 -9.45
N ALA A 442 -5.85 -0.59 -8.45
CA ALA A 442 -7.15 -1.21 -8.69
C ALA A 442 -8.11 -0.28 -9.47
N VAL A 443 -8.18 1.00 -9.10
CA VAL A 443 -9.00 1.99 -9.80
C VAL A 443 -8.52 2.23 -11.22
N ALA A 444 -7.20 2.19 -11.47
CA ALA A 444 -6.64 2.35 -12.79
C ALA A 444 -7.13 1.24 -13.73
N PHE A 445 -6.97 -0.05 -13.35
CA PHE A 445 -7.38 -1.12 -14.23
C PHE A 445 -8.91 -1.28 -14.31
N PHE A 446 -9.71 -0.99 -13.27
CA PHE A 446 -11.17 -1.00 -13.40
C PHE A 446 -11.70 0.06 -14.36
N SER A 447 -11.05 1.23 -14.40
CA SER A 447 -11.48 2.30 -15.31
C SER A 447 -11.13 2.03 -16.77
N LEU A 448 -10.04 1.30 -17.03
CA LEU A 448 -9.59 0.95 -18.38
C LEU A 448 -10.14 -0.39 -18.86
N PHE A 449 -10.26 -1.36 -17.94
CA PHE A 449 -10.75 -2.70 -18.20
C PHE A 449 -11.97 -3.02 -17.30
N PRO A 450 -13.16 -2.51 -17.62
CA PRO A 450 -14.36 -2.65 -16.76
C PRO A 450 -14.81 -4.09 -16.49
N LYS A 451 -14.39 -5.04 -17.32
CA LYS A 451 -14.71 -6.46 -17.14
C LYS A 451 -13.79 -7.18 -16.14
N THR A 452 -12.66 -6.59 -15.78
CA THR A 452 -11.69 -7.14 -14.82
C THR A 452 -12.35 -7.33 -13.45
N ARG A 453 -12.12 -8.49 -12.84
CA ARG A 453 -12.64 -8.85 -11.52
C ARG A 453 -11.53 -9.03 -10.51
N THR A 454 -11.84 -8.77 -9.26
CA THR A 454 -10.95 -8.98 -8.11
C THR A 454 -11.73 -9.58 -6.94
N ALA A 455 -11.05 -10.34 -6.10
CA ALA A 455 -11.66 -10.99 -4.95
C ALA A 455 -10.82 -10.83 -3.68
N GLN A 456 -11.39 -11.22 -2.56
CA GLN A 456 -10.69 -11.39 -1.28
C GLN A 456 -10.71 -12.86 -0.88
N ALA A 457 -9.55 -13.41 -0.55
CA ALA A 457 -9.38 -14.70 0.07
C ALA A 457 -9.41 -14.53 1.59
N LEU A 458 -10.53 -14.81 2.24
CA LEU A 458 -10.70 -14.60 3.68
C LEU A 458 -9.82 -15.51 4.54
N ARG A 459 -9.47 -16.69 4.02
CA ARG A 459 -8.59 -17.65 4.71
C ARG A 459 -7.11 -17.32 4.58
N ALA A 460 -6.74 -16.55 3.56
CA ALA A 460 -5.38 -16.08 3.36
C ALA A 460 -5.06 -14.97 4.36
N LYS A 461 -4.48 -15.32 5.51
CA LYS A 461 -4.19 -14.37 6.58
C LYS A 461 -2.78 -13.80 6.44
N ALA A 462 -2.67 -12.50 6.68
CA ALA A 462 -1.41 -11.78 6.80
C ALA A 462 -1.45 -10.90 8.05
N PHE A 463 -0.37 -10.90 8.82
CA PHE A 463 -0.29 -10.18 10.09
C PHE A 463 0.66 -8.99 9.93
N THR A 464 0.23 -7.80 10.34
CA THR A 464 1.05 -6.59 10.32
C THR A 464 1.08 -5.93 11.68
N ILE A 465 2.25 -5.42 12.06
CA ILE A 465 2.43 -4.68 13.30
C ILE A 465 1.75 -3.31 13.17
N VAL A 466 0.97 -2.94 14.17
CA VAL A 466 0.26 -1.66 14.18
C VAL A 466 0.95 -0.63 15.06
N PRO A 467 0.90 0.66 14.71
CA PRO A 467 1.53 1.71 15.51
C PRO A 467 1.00 1.74 16.95
N GLN A 468 1.93 1.68 17.91
CA GLN A 468 1.62 1.85 19.33
C GLN A 468 1.80 3.32 19.78
N ASN A 469 2.49 4.13 18.98
CA ASN A 469 2.72 5.54 19.26
C ASN A 469 1.71 6.43 18.55
N TRP A 470 1.07 7.34 19.31
CA TRP A 470 0.08 8.29 18.81
C TRP A 470 0.55 9.11 17.59
N LYS A 471 1.80 9.60 17.60
CA LYS A 471 2.34 10.41 16.48
C LYS A 471 2.46 9.57 15.21
N VAL A 472 2.95 8.34 15.32
CA VAL A 472 3.10 7.41 14.19
C VAL A 472 1.71 7.02 13.68
N PHE A 473 0.78 6.70 14.58
CA PHE A 473 -0.60 6.39 14.25
C PHE A 473 -1.26 7.53 13.45
N LEU A 474 -1.23 8.76 13.95
CA LEU A 474 -1.81 9.91 13.25
C LEU A 474 -1.16 10.16 11.88
N SER A 475 0.16 10.01 11.78
CA SER A 475 0.87 10.14 10.52
C SER A 475 0.43 9.09 9.50
N GLN A 476 0.26 7.84 9.93
CA GLN A 476 -0.22 6.76 9.09
C GLN A 476 -1.66 6.99 8.63
N ARG A 477 -2.58 7.32 9.58
CA ARG A 477 -4.00 7.57 9.28
C ARG A 477 -4.21 8.80 8.40
N LYS A 478 -3.39 9.83 8.56
CA LYS A 478 -3.38 10.99 7.66
C LYS A 478 -3.10 10.56 6.21
N ARG A 479 -2.07 9.74 5.99
CA ARG A 479 -1.75 9.23 4.64
C ARG A 479 -2.90 8.42 4.05
N TRP A 480 -3.47 7.51 4.84
CA TRP A 480 -4.57 6.64 4.41
C TRP A 480 -5.83 7.44 4.09
N SER A 481 -6.23 8.35 4.97
CA SER A 481 -7.42 9.18 4.77
C SER A 481 -7.31 10.07 3.52
N MET A 482 -6.16 10.75 3.35
CA MET A 482 -5.96 11.63 2.20
C MET A 482 -6.01 10.85 0.88
N GLY A 483 -5.32 9.71 0.81
CA GLY A 483 -5.32 8.86 -0.37
C GLY A 483 -6.69 8.25 -0.64
N ALA A 484 -7.31 7.63 0.37
CA ALA A 484 -8.60 6.98 0.23
C ALA A 484 -9.70 7.95 -0.23
N VAL A 485 -9.82 9.12 0.41
CA VAL A 485 -10.84 10.13 0.04
C VAL A 485 -10.63 10.63 -1.38
N SER A 486 -9.38 10.91 -1.79
CA SER A 486 -9.07 11.37 -3.14
C SER A 486 -9.41 10.32 -4.20
N HIS A 487 -9.12 9.04 -3.92
CA HIS A 487 -9.47 7.95 -4.83
C HIS A 487 -10.99 7.71 -4.89
N HIS A 488 -11.70 7.75 -3.76
CA HIS A 488 -13.15 7.63 -3.75
C HIS A 488 -13.82 8.78 -4.49
N PHE A 489 -13.36 10.02 -4.28
CA PHE A 489 -13.85 11.17 -5.06
C PHE A 489 -13.68 10.94 -6.56
N THR A 490 -12.52 10.44 -6.97
CA THR A 490 -12.26 10.14 -8.39
C THR A 490 -13.12 8.98 -8.90
N MET A 491 -13.27 7.90 -8.13
CA MET A 491 -14.12 6.75 -8.48
C MET A 491 -15.57 7.14 -8.73
N ALA A 492 -16.09 8.08 -7.96
CA ALA A 492 -17.48 8.54 -8.11
C ALA A 492 -17.80 9.07 -9.52
N PHE A 493 -16.80 9.62 -10.22
CA PHE A 493 -16.97 10.28 -11.51
C PHE A 493 -16.29 9.57 -12.69
N ARG A 494 -15.45 8.54 -12.44
CA ARG A 494 -14.75 7.84 -13.53
C ARG A 494 -15.67 6.88 -14.31
N PRO A 495 -15.54 6.83 -15.64
CA PRO A 495 -16.18 5.79 -16.44
C PRO A 495 -15.62 4.40 -16.06
N GLY A 496 -16.35 3.34 -16.41
CA GLY A 496 -15.95 1.96 -16.13
C GLY A 496 -16.21 1.46 -14.72
N ILE A 497 -16.43 2.34 -13.75
CA ILE A 497 -16.76 1.98 -12.37
C ILE A 497 -18.28 1.68 -12.25
N LEU A 498 -18.63 0.59 -11.56
CA LEU A 498 -20.03 0.20 -11.31
C LEU A 498 -20.77 1.30 -10.55
N TRP A 499 -22.06 1.51 -10.87
CA TRP A 499 -22.87 2.57 -10.23
C TRP A 499 -22.94 2.41 -8.71
N ILE A 500 -23.02 1.18 -8.20
CA ILE A 500 -23.04 0.89 -6.77
C ILE A 500 -21.71 1.29 -6.10
N GLU A 501 -20.58 1.03 -6.74
CA GLU A 501 -19.26 1.46 -6.23
C GLU A 501 -19.12 2.99 -6.27
N ARG A 502 -19.72 3.67 -7.27
CA ARG A 502 -19.77 5.15 -7.30
C ARG A 502 -20.59 5.70 -6.14
N LEU A 503 -21.75 5.08 -5.86
CA LEU A 503 -22.59 5.47 -4.72
C LEU A 503 -21.84 5.27 -3.40
N LEU A 504 -21.20 4.11 -3.22
CA LEU A 504 -20.35 3.81 -2.07
C LEU A 504 -19.23 4.83 -1.90
N ALA A 505 -18.59 5.21 -2.98
CA ALA A 505 -17.52 6.20 -3.01
C ALA A 505 -18.05 7.59 -2.60
N LEU A 506 -19.20 8.02 -3.12
CA LEU A 506 -19.85 9.29 -2.74
C LEU A 506 -20.24 9.31 -1.26
N VAL A 507 -20.83 8.23 -0.75
CA VAL A 507 -21.17 8.11 0.69
C VAL A 507 -19.91 8.21 1.54
N THR A 508 -18.82 7.56 1.14
CA THR A 508 -17.54 7.63 1.87
C THR A 508 -16.99 9.05 1.90
N VAL A 509 -17.02 9.78 0.78
CA VAL A 509 -16.56 11.17 0.71
C VAL A 509 -17.46 12.10 1.53
N ALA A 510 -18.77 11.93 1.44
CA ALA A 510 -19.73 12.72 2.22
C ALA A 510 -19.55 12.51 3.73
N THR A 511 -19.46 11.24 4.17
CA THR A 511 -19.21 10.90 5.58
C THR A 511 -17.92 11.54 6.08
N TRP A 512 -16.84 11.46 5.30
CA TRP A 512 -15.58 12.11 5.64
C TRP A 512 -15.74 13.64 5.75
N ALA A 513 -16.46 14.27 4.82
CA ALA A 513 -16.64 15.71 4.80
C ALA A 513 -17.42 16.23 6.01
N ILE A 514 -18.38 15.46 6.53
CA ILE A 514 -19.19 15.84 7.70
C ILE A 514 -18.65 15.29 9.03
N THR A 515 -17.47 14.68 9.06
CA THR A 515 -16.87 14.11 10.29
C THR A 515 -16.78 15.11 11.45
N PRO A 516 -16.38 16.40 11.27
CA PRO A 516 -16.37 17.37 12.36
C PRO A 516 -17.75 17.61 12.96
N PHE A 517 -18.78 17.69 12.14
CA PHE A 517 -20.17 17.80 12.60
C PHE A 517 -20.60 16.53 13.37
N THR A 518 -20.25 15.35 12.89
CA THR A 518 -20.54 14.08 13.55
C THR A 518 -19.95 14.03 14.96
N ILE A 519 -18.67 14.44 15.10
CA ILE A 519 -17.99 14.52 16.41
C ILE A 519 -18.70 15.51 17.33
N ALA A 520 -19.05 16.70 16.85
CA ALA A 520 -19.78 17.70 17.62
C ALA A 520 -21.17 17.21 18.04
N ALA A 521 -21.88 16.51 17.17
CA ALA A 521 -23.18 15.93 17.45
C ALA A 521 -23.11 14.84 18.54
N ILE A 522 -22.16 13.95 18.46
CA ILE A 522 -21.92 12.92 19.50
C ILE A 522 -21.57 13.56 20.84
N ALA A 523 -20.66 14.55 20.84
CA ALA A 523 -20.30 15.28 22.05
C ALA A 523 -21.53 15.98 22.68
N ASN A 524 -22.41 16.59 21.86
CA ASN A 524 -23.63 17.23 22.34
C ASN A 524 -24.60 16.20 22.97
N VAL A 525 -24.78 15.03 22.38
CA VAL A 525 -25.57 13.93 22.94
C VAL A 525 -25.03 13.51 24.31
N ILE A 526 -23.69 13.32 24.42
CA ILE A 526 -23.04 12.94 25.69
C ILE A 526 -23.25 14.04 26.75
N ILE A 527 -23.07 15.32 26.38
CA ILE A 527 -23.25 16.45 27.28
C ILE A 527 -24.70 16.54 27.75
N ALA A 528 -25.68 16.39 26.87
CA ALA A 528 -27.09 16.37 27.20
C ALA A 528 -27.41 15.24 28.20
N PHE A 529 -26.89 14.04 27.93
CA PHE A 529 -27.04 12.88 28.83
C PHE A 529 -26.47 13.14 30.23
N VAL A 530 -25.29 13.74 30.31
CA VAL A 530 -24.66 14.05 31.63
C VAL A 530 -25.38 15.15 32.38
N LYS A 531 -25.90 16.15 31.69
CA LYS A 531 -26.60 17.28 32.32
C LYS A 531 -28.01 16.95 32.80
N ASP A 532 -28.69 16.05 32.12
CA ASP A 532 -30.13 15.77 32.34
C ASP A 532 -30.37 14.43 33.07
N SER A 533 -29.36 13.99 33.84
CA SER A 533 -29.43 12.73 34.60
C SER A 533 -30.64 12.58 35.53
N ASN A 534 -31.28 13.69 35.93
CA ASN A 534 -32.46 13.68 36.77
C ASN A 534 -33.80 13.47 36.02
N HIS A 535 -33.80 13.60 34.68
CA HIS A 535 -34.97 13.40 33.82
C HIS A 535 -34.82 12.20 32.86
N LEU A 536 -33.86 11.36 33.10
CA LEU A 536 -33.51 10.19 32.27
C LEU A 536 -34.68 9.24 31.97
N TRP A 537 -35.68 9.21 32.82
CA TRP A 537 -36.85 8.34 32.66
C TRP A 537 -37.96 8.97 31.82
N HIS A 538 -37.94 10.27 31.58
CA HIS A 538 -38.92 10.96 30.73
C HIS A 538 -38.52 11.00 29.27
N ASP A 539 -37.25 10.76 28.96
CA ASP A 539 -36.76 10.78 27.58
C ASP A 539 -36.28 9.38 27.13
N ALA A 540 -37.22 8.42 27.15
CA ALA A 540 -37.01 7.06 26.65
C ALA A 540 -36.44 7.05 25.21
N ALA A 541 -36.73 8.12 24.43
CA ALA A 541 -36.17 8.31 23.10
C ALA A 541 -34.66 8.61 23.14
N SER A 542 -34.16 9.41 24.09
CA SER A 542 -32.73 9.71 24.21
C SER A 542 -31.94 8.50 24.72
N LEU A 543 -32.50 7.75 25.65
CA LEU A 543 -31.89 6.49 26.14
C LEU A 543 -31.91 5.42 25.06
N GLY A 544 -33.03 5.27 24.33
CA GLY A 544 -33.15 4.37 23.19
C GLY A 544 -32.18 4.73 22.09
N LEU A 545 -31.94 6.01 21.83
CA LEU A 545 -30.98 6.48 20.85
C LEU A 545 -29.53 6.21 21.30
N PHE A 546 -29.20 6.45 22.58
CA PHE A 546 -27.87 6.14 23.12
C PHE A 546 -27.61 4.64 23.11
N ALA A 547 -28.59 3.83 23.49
CA ALA A 547 -28.51 2.37 23.38
C ALA A 547 -28.40 1.93 21.93
N LEU A 548 -29.16 2.54 21.02
CA LEU A 548 -29.07 2.27 19.59
C LEU A 548 -27.69 2.65 19.03
N LEU A 549 -27.13 3.81 19.39
CA LEU A 549 -25.79 4.22 19.00
C LEU A 549 -24.74 3.26 19.59
N ALA A 550 -24.85 2.89 20.85
CA ALA A 550 -23.95 1.91 21.47
C ALA A 550 -24.05 0.53 20.80
N ILE A 551 -25.26 0.06 20.54
CA ILE A 551 -25.50 -1.20 19.79
C ILE A 551 -24.93 -1.08 18.38
N ILE A 552 -25.18 0.00 17.69
CA ILE A 552 -24.74 0.29 16.33
C ILE A 552 -23.20 0.31 16.23
N TYR A 553 -22.49 0.87 17.21
CA TYR A 553 -21.02 0.92 17.22
C TYR A 553 -20.36 -0.31 17.83
N VAL A 554 -21.04 -1.03 18.74
CA VAL A 554 -20.50 -2.22 19.40
C VAL A 554 -20.90 -3.52 18.67
N SER A 555 -22.11 -3.56 18.08
CA SER A 555 -22.59 -4.78 17.39
C SER A 555 -21.74 -5.18 16.16
N PRO A 556 -21.23 -4.28 15.32
CA PRO A 556 -20.32 -4.66 14.25
C PRO A 556 -19.05 -5.32 14.78
N PHE A 557 -18.52 -4.84 15.92
CA PHE A 557 -17.36 -5.44 16.57
C PHE A 557 -17.66 -6.87 17.06
N LEU A 558 -18.79 -7.06 17.73
CA LEU A 558 -19.19 -8.39 18.23
C LEU A 558 -19.55 -9.32 17.07
N VAL A 559 -20.33 -8.84 16.11
CA VAL A 559 -20.78 -9.63 14.97
C VAL A 559 -19.60 -10.00 14.06
N LEU A 560 -18.65 -9.09 13.82
CA LEU A 560 -17.50 -9.38 12.96
C LEU A 560 -16.49 -10.29 13.64
N ASN A 561 -16.25 -10.15 14.95
CA ASN A 561 -15.43 -11.12 15.67
C ASN A 561 -16.13 -12.50 15.74
N MET A 562 -17.43 -12.55 15.91
CA MET A 562 -18.20 -13.80 15.79
C MET A 562 -18.24 -14.32 14.36
N PHE A 563 -18.32 -13.44 13.37
CA PHE A 563 -18.30 -13.80 11.94
C PHE A 563 -16.91 -14.29 11.50
N ASP A 564 -15.85 -13.66 11.98
CA ASP A 564 -14.47 -14.12 11.77
C ASP A 564 -14.26 -15.51 12.43
N LEU A 565 -14.75 -15.71 13.64
CA LEU A 565 -14.77 -17.02 14.31
C LEU A 565 -15.63 -18.06 13.59
N MET A 566 -16.78 -17.67 13.05
CA MET A 566 -17.65 -18.56 12.28
C MET A 566 -17.08 -18.86 10.89
N LEU A 567 -16.55 -17.86 10.19
CA LEU A 567 -15.95 -18.05 8.87
C LEU A 567 -14.67 -18.88 8.93
N THR A 568 -13.86 -18.74 9.99
CA THR A 568 -12.64 -19.54 10.17
C THR A 568 -12.90 -20.99 10.60
N ASN A 569 -14.07 -21.28 11.19
CA ASN A 569 -14.41 -22.63 11.68
C ASN A 569 -15.45 -23.37 10.82
N VAL A 570 -16.20 -22.69 9.95
CA VAL A 570 -17.31 -23.29 9.17
C VAL A 570 -16.99 -23.36 7.68
N PHE A 571 -16.01 -22.60 7.18
CA PHE A 571 -15.54 -22.60 5.80
C PHE A 571 -14.05 -22.90 5.73
#